data_866fbb5bd3fadb638e611e67286ba96f
#
_entry.id   866fbb5bd3fadb638e611e67286ba96f
#
_cell.length_a   1.000
_cell.length_b   1.000
_cell.length_c   1.000
_cell.angle_alpha   90.00
_cell.angle_beta   90.00
_cell.angle_gamma   90.00
#
_symmetry.space_group_name_H-M   'P 1'
#
loop_
_entity.id
_entity.type
_entity.pdbx_description
1 polymer ?
#
loop_
_entity_poly.entity_id
_entity_poly.type
_entity_poly.pdbx_seq_one_letter_code
_entity_poly.pdbx_strand_id
1 'polypeptide(L)'
;MLSSIIGSVAIVADPITGCQTNERRINMLFSDVDAIAKAASNKAELCNNHFGKYFMRSIMAGFYIVVATILSNVSAAVLLPTYPQFGKLLGAFLFSIAIVLVVFMGGELFTGNNFVMAIGTYNKTVSVRDLIKVWVVSYIGNFAGAFILSGLFVYSKASHAIMVDYYNSF
;
A
#
# COMPACT_ATOMS: atom_id res chain seq x y z
N MET A 1 1.60 -7.56 30.47
CA MET A 1 2.85 -7.91 29.82
C MET A 1 3.53 -6.71 29.15
N LEU A 2 2.81 -5.80 28.50
CA LEU A 2 3.39 -4.56 27.96
C LEU A 2 3.89 -3.59 29.04
N SER A 3 3.23 -3.51 30.20
CA SER A 3 3.67 -2.64 31.31
C SER A 3 5.04 -3.04 31.90
N SER A 4 5.41 -4.31 31.80
CA SER A 4 6.70 -4.83 32.28
C SER A 4 7.86 -4.50 31.32
N ILE A 5 7.58 -4.38 30.03
CA ILE A 5 8.59 -4.01 29.01
C ILE A 5 8.89 -2.51 29.06
N ILE A 6 7.86 -1.69 29.35
CA ILE A 6 7.99 -0.24 29.49
C ILE A 6 8.91 0.16 30.65
N GLY A 7 8.86 -0.61 31.76
CA GLY A 7 9.74 -0.37 32.91
C GLY A 7 11.23 -0.64 32.63
N SER A 8 11.56 -1.49 31.65
CA SER A 8 12.96 -1.85 31.34
C SER A 8 13.63 -0.94 30.31
N VAL A 9 12.86 -0.21 29.49
CA VAL A 9 13.39 0.74 28.49
C VAL A 9 13.67 2.11 29.09
N ALA A 10 13.14 2.41 30.26
CA ALA A 10 13.28 3.72 30.94
C ALA A 10 14.64 3.95 31.62
N ILE A 11 15.59 3.01 31.59
CA ILE A 11 16.81 3.06 32.44
C ILE A 11 18.06 3.53 31.70
N VAL A 12 17.98 4.00 30.46
CA VAL A 12 19.15 4.59 29.79
C VAL A 12 18.80 6.00 29.31
N ALA A 13 18.90 6.99 30.21
CA ALA A 13 18.71 8.39 29.85
C ALA A 13 19.65 9.29 30.64
N ASP A 14 20.37 10.18 29.94
CA ASP A 14 21.12 11.30 30.45
C ASP A 14 20.26 12.29 31.23
N PRO A 15 20.76 12.87 32.36
CA PRO A 15 19.89 13.39 33.42
C PRO A 15 19.30 14.79 33.20
N ILE A 16 19.49 15.47 32.07
CA ILE A 16 18.98 16.85 31.92
C ILE A 16 18.16 17.16 30.68
N THR A 17 18.32 16.43 29.56
CA THR A 17 17.53 16.66 28.33
C THR A 17 16.89 15.39 27.75
N GLY A 18 17.34 14.22 28.14
CA GLY A 18 16.95 12.93 27.56
C GLY A 18 15.56 12.45 27.99
N CYS A 19 15.09 12.77 29.18
CA CYS A 19 13.83 12.23 29.73
C CYS A 19 12.60 12.78 28.99
N GLN A 20 12.52 14.09 28.78
CA GLN A 20 11.38 14.71 28.09
C GLN A 20 11.30 14.36 26.58
N THR A 21 12.46 14.20 25.92
CA THR A 21 12.48 13.78 24.51
C THR A 21 12.09 12.34 24.34
N ASN A 22 12.41 11.47 25.27
CA ASN A 22 12.07 10.06 25.23
C ASN A 22 10.58 9.84 25.52
N GLU A 23 10.00 10.52 26.49
CA GLU A 23 8.56 10.48 26.77
C GLU A 23 7.74 11.02 25.59
N ARG A 24 8.15 12.12 24.97
CA ARG A 24 7.48 12.65 23.77
C ARG A 24 7.54 11.66 22.60
N ARG A 25 8.68 11.01 22.38
CA ARG A 25 8.81 9.98 21.32
C ARG A 25 7.92 8.77 21.60
N ILE A 26 7.87 8.31 22.83
CA ILE A 26 7.04 7.19 23.24
C ILE A 26 5.55 7.54 23.07
N ASN A 27 5.13 8.72 23.50
CA ASN A 27 3.75 9.17 23.35
C ASN A 27 3.34 9.36 21.87
N MET A 28 4.23 9.86 21.00
CA MET A 28 3.99 9.91 19.56
C MET A 28 3.84 8.50 18.97
N LEU A 29 4.72 7.57 19.33
CA LEU A 29 4.64 6.19 18.85
C LEU A 29 3.29 5.52 19.25
N PHE A 30 2.83 5.73 20.46
CA PHE A 30 1.52 5.20 20.91
C PHE A 30 0.36 5.86 20.16
N SER A 31 0.40 7.17 19.93
CA SER A 31 -0.64 7.86 19.17
C SER A 31 -0.71 7.39 17.72
N ASP A 32 0.44 7.10 17.09
CA ASP A 32 0.49 6.59 15.72
C ASP A 32 -0.04 5.16 15.62
N VAL A 33 0.31 4.31 16.59
CA VAL A 33 -0.24 2.94 16.67
C VAL A 33 -1.74 2.95 16.89
N ASP A 34 -2.26 3.83 17.76
CA ASP A 34 -3.70 3.98 17.99
C ASP A 34 -4.43 4.50 16.75
N ALA A 35 -3.83 5.43 16.00
CA ALA A 35 -4.38 5.91 14.74
C ALA A 35 -4.49 4.79 13.70
N ILE A 36 -3.45 3.94 13.59
CA ILE A 36 -3.47 2.78 12.67
C ILE A 36 -4.49 1.73 13.14
N ALA A 37 -4.59 1.47 14.44
CA ALA A 37 -5.56 0.53 14.99
C ALA A 37 -7.01 1.00 14.75
N LYS A 38 -7.27 2.31 14.86
CA LYS A 38 -8.55 2.92 14.49
C LYS A 38 -8.84 2.79 13.00
N ALA A 39 -7.83 2.98 12.15
CA ALA A 39 -7.98 2.76 10.71
C ALA A 39 -8.31 1.30 10.39
N ALA A 40 -7.74 0.32 11.11
CA ALA A 40 -8.07 -1.09 10.97
C ALA A 40 -9.55 -1.36 11.32
N SER A 41 -10.03 -0.80 12.43
CA SER A 41 -11.44 -0.92 12.82
C SER A 41 -12.39 -0.34 11.77
N ASN A 42 -12.09 0.85 11.24
CA ASN A 42 -12.87 1.46 10.17
C ASN A 42 -12.91 0.61 8.88
N LYS A 43 -11.79 -0.04 8.53
CA LYS A 43 -11.72 -0.93 7.37
C LYS A 43 -12.54 -2.20 7.58
N ALA A 44 -12.46 -2.80 8.76
CA ALA A 44 -13.26 -3.96 9.13
C ALA A 44 -14.76 -3.63 9.09
N GLU A 45 -15.14 -2.49 9.67
CA GLU A 45 -16.52 -2.01 9.65
C GLU A 45 -17.01 -1.75 8.22
N LEU A 46 -16.24 -1.07 7.40
CA LEU A 46 -16.58 -0.83 5.99
C LEU A 46 -16.73 -2.14 5.20
N CYS A 47 -15.85 -3.11 5.44
CA CYS A 47 -15.91 -4.42 4.80
C CYS A 47 -17.11 -5.24 5.28
N ASN A 48 -17.54 -5.09 6.53
CA ASN A 48 -18.66 -5.82 7.10
C ASN A 48 -20.01 -5.20 6.73
N ASN A 49 -20.15 -3.88 6.89
CA ASN A 49 -21.41 -3.17 6.74
C ASN A 49 -21.67 -2.68 5.30
N HIS A 50 -20.61 -2.41 4.52
CA HIS A 50 -20.69 -1.87 3.16
C HIS A 50 -19.77 -2.63 2.21
N PHE A 51 -19.95 -3.95 2.13
CA PHE A 51 -19.11 -4.85 1.34
C PHE A 51 -18.90 -4.38 -0.12
N GLY A 52 -19.97 -4.00 -0.82
CA GLY A 52 -19.89 -3.53 -2.20
C GLY A 52 -18.99 -2.29 -2.36
N LYS A 53 -19.09 -1.34 -1.43
CA LYS A 53 -18.25 -0.13 -1.44
C LYS A 53 -16.78 -0.48 -1.18
N TYR A 54 -16.52 -1.38 -0.25
CA TYR A 54 -15.16 -1.85 0.06
C TYR A 54 -14.56 -2.59 -1.15
N PHE A 55 -15.32 -3.50 -1.76
CA PHE A 55 -14.88 -4.26 -2.92
C PHE A 55 -14.59 -3.38 -4.14
N MET A 56 -15.44 -2.39 -4.42
CA MET A 56 -15.17 -1.41 -5.50
C MET A 56 -13.89 -0.61 -5.25
N ARG A 57 -13.62 -0.19 -4.01
CA ARG A 57 -12.35 0.47 -3.66
C ARG A 57 -11.15 -0.44 -3.87
N SER A 58 -11.31 -1.74 -3.65
CA SER A 58 -10.26 -2.74 -3.90
C SER A 58 -10.02 -2.92 -5.40
N ILE A 59 -11.07 -2.98 -6.23
CA ILE A 59 -10.93 -3.04 -7.70
C ILE A 59 -10.22 -1.79 -8.22
N MET A 60 -10.61 -0.62 -7.75
CA MET A 60 -9.98 0.65 -8.15
C MET A 60 -8.50 0.72 -7.77
N ALA A 61 -8.12 0.17 -6.61
CA ALA A 61 -6.70 0.08 -6.24
C ALA A 61 -5.90 -0.77 -7.26
N GLY A 62 -6.47 -1.89 -7.73
CA GLY A 62 -5.88 -2.69 -8.81
C GLY A 62 -5.71 -1.89 -10.11
N PHE A 63 -6.70 -1.09 -10.48
CA PHE A 63 -6.61 -0.18 -11.65
C PHE A 63 -5.47 0.82 -11.50
N TYR A 64 -5.32 1.47 -10.35
CA TYR A 64 -4.26 2.45 -10.13
C TYR A 64 -2.86 1.85 -10.25
N ILE A 65 -2.67 0.63 -9.76
CA ILE A 65 -1.40 -0.09 -9.93
C ILE A 65 -1.10 -0.32 -11.41
N VAL A 66 -2.08 -0.79 -12.19
CA VAL A 66 -1.86 -1.06 -13.63
C VAL A 66 -1.63 0.23 -14.41
N VAL A 67 -2.38 1.31 -14.15
CA VAL A 67 -2.15 2.61 -14.78
C VAL A 67 -0.72 3.09 -14.56
N ALA A 68 -0.23 3.04 -13.33
CA ALA A 68 1.13 3.44 -13.00
C ALA A 68 2.18 2.50 -13.62
N THR A 69 1.90 1.20 -13.69
CA THR A 69 2.77 0.22 -14.35
C THR A 69 2.87 0.49 -15.85
N ILE A 70 1.75 0.76 -16.53
CA ILE A 70 1.73 1.11 -17.95
C ILE A 70 2.53 2.40 -18.18
N LEU A 71 2.28 3.44 -17.38
CA LEU A 71 2.98 4.72 -17.49
C LEU A 71 4.50 4.53 -17.30
N SER A 72 4.91 3.79 -16.29
CA SER A 72 6.30 3.46 -15.99
C SER A 72 6.98 2.76 -17.17
N ASN A 73 6.36 1.68 -17.67
CA ASN A 73 6.93 0.85 -18.73
C ASN A 73 6.94 1.57 -20.08
N VAL A 74 5.88 2.31 -20.42
CA VAL A 74 5.85 3.11 -21.67
C VAL A 74 6.94 4.18 -21.66
N SER A 75 7.10 4.89 -20.54
CA SER A 75 8.14 5.92 -20.41
C SER A 75 9.55 5.33 -20.52
N ALA A 76 9.76 4.17 -19.91
CA ALA A 76 11.03 3.46 -20.02
C ALA A 76 11.30 2.97 -21.46
N ALA A 77 10.28 2.41 -22.14
CA ALA A 77 10.38 1.91 -23.50
C ALA A 77 10.71 3.00 -24.52
N VAL A 78 10.10 4.17 -24.40
CA VAL A 78 10.37 5.32 -25.30
C VAL A 78 11.82 5.79 -25.22
N LEU A 79 12.43 5.72 -24.03
CA LEU A 79 13.80 6.16 -23.81
C LEU A 79 14.85 5.07 -24.04
N LEU A 80 14.44 3.82 -24.20
CA LEU A 80 15.33 2.68 -24.34
C LEU A 80 16.36 2.83 -25.49
N PRO A 81 15.98 3.30 -26.72
CA PRO A 81 16.90 3.39 -27.83
C PRO A 81 18.03 4.42 -27.63
N THR A 82 17.75 5.50 -26.90
CA THR A 82 18.69 6.63 -26.77
C THR A 82 19.38 6.67 -25.42
N TYR A 83 18.63 6.44 -24.33
CA TYR A 83 19.12 6.55 -22.96
C TYR A 83 18.57 5.42 -22.07
N PRO A 84 19.05 4.17 -22.25
CA PRO A 84 18.45 3.01 -21.58
C PRO A 84 18.52 3.07 -20.04
N GLN A 85 19.60 3.60 -19.49
CA GLN A 85 19.76 3.72 -18.03
C GLN A 85 18.80 4.77 -17.45
N PHE A 86 18.65 5.90 -18.12
CA PHE A 86 17.74 6.96 -17.71
C PHE A 86 16.28 6.53 -17.86
N GLY A 87 15.94 5.78 -18.91
CA GLY A 87 14.60 5.22 -19.10
C GLY A 87 14.18 4.31 -17.94
N LYS A 88 15.07 3.41 -17.48
CA LYS A 88 14.81 2.54 -16.31
C LYS A 88 14.61 3.36 -15.03
N LEU A 89 15.45 4.36 -14.78
CA LEU A 89 15.34 5.24 -13.62
C LEU A 89 14.03 6.03 -13.63
N LEU A 90 13.68 6.62 -14.77
CA LEU A 90 12.43 7.37 -14.94
C LEU A 90 11.20 6.48 -14.73
N GLY A 91 11.22 5.27 -15.30
CA GLY A 91 10.15 4.29 -15.11
C GLY A 91 9.95 3.95 -13.62
N ALA A 92 11.03 3.68 -12.89
CA ALA A 92 10.96 3.41 -11.46
C ALA A 92 10.39 4.60 -10.67
N PHE A 93 10.79 5.83 -11.03
CA PHE A 93 10.25 7.05 -10.41
C PHE A 93 8.74 7.21 -10.69
N LEU A 94 8.30 7.03 -11.93
CA LEU A 94 6.90 7.18 -12.32
C LEU A 94 6.00 6.11 -11.70
N PHE A 95 6.52 4.92 -11.39
CA PHE A 95 5.74 3.90 -10.69
C PHE A 95 5.24 4.35 -9.32
N SER A 96 5.92 5.31 -8.67
CA SER A 96 5.48 5.88 -7.39
C SER A 96 4.09 6.52 -7.45
N ILE A 97 3.61 6.93 -8.63
CA ILE A 97 2.27 7.46 -8.87
C ILE A 97 1.19 6.45 -8.44
N ALA A 98 1.48 5.14 -8.47
CA ALA A 98 0.56 4.12 -7.99
C ALA A 98 0.11 4.37 -6.55
N ILE A 99 1.08 4.60 -5.65
CA ILE A 99 0.79 4.82 -4.23
C ILE A 99 0.07 6.15 -4.02
N VAL A 100 0.48 7.19 -4.76
CA VAL A 100 -0.20 8.50 -4.72
C VAL A 100 -1.67 8.34 -5.07
N LEU A 101 -2.00 7.67 -6.18
CA LEU A 101 -3.38 7.43 -6.58
C LEU A 101 -4.15 6.62 -5.54
N VAL A 102 -3.57 5.52 -5.03
CA VAL A 102 -4.22 4.70 -4.02
C VAL A 102 -4.55 5.50 -2.76
N VAL A 103 -3.62 6.31 -2.27
CA VAL A 103 -3.81 7.11 -1.05
C VAL A 103 -4.82 8.23 -1.25
N PHE A 104 -4.68 9.03 -2.31
CA PHE A 104 -5.55 10.19 -2.54
C PHE A 104 -6.97 9.81 -2.96
N MET A 105 -7.12 8.74 -3.73
CA MET A 105 -8.43 8.26 -4.18
C MET A 105 -9.09 7.28 -3.21
N GLY A 106 -8.41 6.93 -2.12
CA GLY A 106 -8.94 6.04 -1.09
C GLY A 106 -9.11 4.58 -1.56
N GLY A 107 -8.17 4.10 -2.36
CA GLY A 107 -8.15 2.70 -2.79
C GLY A 107 -7.76 1.74 -1.66
N GLU A 108 -8.35 0.55 -1.65
CA GLU A 108 -8.07 -0.49 -0.67
C GLU A 108 -7.03 -1.47 -1.23
N LEU A 109 -5.74 -1.14 -1.01
CA LEU A 109 -4.64 -1.95 -1.49
C LEU A 109 -4.32 -3.09 -0.51
N PHE A 110 -4.22 -4.32 -1.02
CA PHE A 110 -3.96 -5.53 -0.24
C PHE A 110 -2.69 -5.41 0.63
N THR A 111 -1.58 -4.94 0.05
CA THR A 111 -0.30 -4.82 0.78
C THR A 111 -0.38 -3.84 1.95
N GLY A 112 -1.05 -2.69 1.76
CA GLY A 112 -1.29 -1.74 2.84
C GLY A 112 -2.24 -2.30 3.91
N ASN A 113 -3.25 -3.05 3.50
CA ASN A 113 -4.18 -3.69 4.41
C ASN A 113 -3.52 -4.78 5.27
N ASN A 114 -2.49 -5.47 4.76
CA ASN A 114 -1.73 -6.43 5.55
C ASN A 114 -1.12 -5.78 6.80
N PHE A 115 -0.49 -4.64 6.62
CA PHE A 115 0.13 -3.90 7.72
C PHE A 115 -0.92 -3.34 8.70
N VAL A 116 -1.91 -2.63 8.19
CA VAL A 116 -2.93 -1.97 9.01
C VAL A 116 -3.72 -2.98 9.85
N MET A 117 -4.20 -4.06 9.21
CA MET A 117 -5.00 -5.08 9.90
C MET A 117 -4.18 -5.91 10.89
N ALA A 118 -2.89 -6.18 10.60
CA ALA A 118 -2.00 -6.86 11.53
C ALA A 118 -1.82 -6.04 12.83
N ILE A 119 -1.58 -4.73 12.73
CA ILE A 119 -1.48 -3.84 13.91
C ILE A 119 -2.81 -3.79 14.66
N GLY A 120 -3.94 -3.65 13.95
CA GLY A 120 -5.26 -3.66 14.58
C GLY A 120 -5.56 -4.95 15.33
N THR A 121 -5.18 -6.09 14.77
CA THR A 121 -5.34 -7.40 15.44
C THR A 121 -4.41 -7.53 16.65
N TYR A 122 -3.16 -7.08 16.54
CA TYR A 122 -2.22 -7.07 17.66
C TYR A 122 -2.73 -6.21 18.83
N ASN A 123 -3.30 -5.05 18.54
CA ASN A 123 -3.92 -4.15 19.53
C ASN A 123 -5.32 -4.61 19.97
N LYS A 124 -5.81 -5.75 19.48
CA LYS A 124 -7.14 -6.31 19.81
C LYS A 124 -8.31 -5.38 19.45
N THR A 125 -8.15 -4.46 18.52
CA THR A 125 -9.21 -3.59 18.02
C THR A 125 -10.04 -4.26 16.92
N VAL A 126 -9.48 -5.26 16.24
CA VAL A 126 -10.17 -6.07 15.21
C VAL A 126 -9.94 -7.56 15.44
N SER A 127 -10.89 -8.38 15.01
CA SER A 127 -10.78 -9.83 15.13
C SER A 127 -9.91 -10.43 14.02
N VAL A 128 -9.32 -11.62 14.27
CA VAL A 128 -8.59 -12.35 13.24
C VAL A 128 -9.49 -12.72 12.05
N ARG A 129 -10.79 -12.92 12.30
CA ARG A 129 -11.77 -13.18 11.23
C ARG A 129 -11.91 -11.96 10.30
N ASP A 130 -11.98 -10.76 10.87
CA ASP A 130 -12.07 -9.52 10.09
C ASP A 130 -10.78 -9.25 9.32
N LEU A 131 -9.63 -9.54 9.92
CA LEU A 131 -8.33 -9.47 9.27
C LEU A 131 -8.29 -10.35 8.00
N ILE A 132 -8.63 -11.63 8.12
CA ILE A 132 -8.65 -12.58 6.99
C ILE A 132 -9.66 -12.12 5.93
N LYS A 133 -10.85 -11.69 6.34
CA LYS A 133 -11.88 -11.19 5.44
C LYS A 133 -11.40 -9.99 4.63
N VAL A 134 -10.84 -8.99 5.27
CA VAL A 134 -10.28 -7.79 4.63
C VAL A 134 -9.16 -8.17 3.66
N TRP A 135 -8.27 -9.07 4.03
CA TRP A 135 -7.19 -9.54 3.16
C TRP A 135 -7.70 -10.24 1.92
N VAL A 136 -8.59 -11.20 2.07
CA VAL A 136 -9.15 -11.95 0.93
C VAL A 136 -9.91 -11.03 -0.01
N VAL A 137 -10.77 -10.17 0.52
CA VAL A 137 -11.59 -9.26 -0.30
C VAL A 137 -10.72 -8.24 -1.04
N SER A 138 -9.72 -7.65 -0.37
CA SER A 138 -8.82 -6.71 -1.03
C SER A 138 -7.93 -7.40 -2.07
N TYR A 139 -7.44 -8.61 -1.80
CA TYR A 139 -6.67 -9.38 -2.77
C TYR A 139 -7.46 -9.68 -4.04
N ILE A 140 -8.67 -10.23 -3.90
CA ILE A 140 -9.54 -10.56 -5.04
C ILE A 140 -9.93 -9.30 -5.81
N GLY A 141 -10.24 -8.19 -5.11
CA GLY A 141 -10.57 -6.93 -5.74
C GLY A 141 -9.40 -6.34 -6.53
N ASN A 142 -8.19 -6.30 -5.93
CA ASN A 142 -6.99 -5.81 -6.61
C ASN A 142 -6.66 -6.66 -7.84
N PHE A 143 -6.77 -8.00 -7.70
CA PHE A 143 -6.54 -8.92 -8.81
C PHE A 143 -7.55 -8.69 -9.94
N ALA A 144 -8.85 -8.60 -9.64
CA ALA A 144 -9.88 -8.36 -10.63
C ALA A 144 -9.68 -7.02 -11.36
N GLY A 145 -9.36 -5.94 -10.61
CA GLY A 145 -9.07 -4.63 -11.19
C GLY A 145 -7.86 -4.67 -12.10
N ALA A 146 -6.77 -5.26 -11.65
CA ALA A 146 -5.55 -5.40 -12.44
C ALA A 146 -5.79 -6.26 -13.69
N PHE A 147 -6.50 -7.36 -13.58
CA PHE A 147 -6.80 -8.26 -14.69
C PHE A 147 -7.64 -7.59 -15.78
N ILE A 148 -8.70 -6.87 -15.40
CA ILE A 148 -9.58 -6.18 -16.35
C ILE A 148 -8.79 -5.11 -17.12
N LEU A 149 -8.06 -4.24 -16.43
CA LEU A 149 -7.37 -3.14 -17.09
C LEU A 149 -6.17 -3.63 -17.92
N SER A 150 -5.41 -4.61 -17.44
CA SER A 150 -4.34 -5.24 -18.21
C SER A 150 -4.88 -5.93 -19.47
N GLY A 151 -6.02 -6.63 -19.35
CA GLY A 151 -6.68 -7.25 -20.48
C GLY A 151 -7.11 -6.24 -21.53
N LEU A 152 -7.71 -5.12 -21.12
CA LEU A 152 -8.09 -4.03 -22.03
C LEU A 152 -6.85 -3.43 -22.72
N PHE A 153 -5.77 -3.22 -21.96
CA PHE A 153 -4.52 -2.67 -22.51
C PHE A 153 -3.90 -3.60 -23.57
N VAL A 154 -3.85 -4.91 -23.29
CA VAL A 154 -3.35 -5.90 -24.26
C VAL A 154 -4.26 -6.00 -25.48
N TYR A 155 -5.58 -6.03 -25.29
CA TYR A 155 -6.56 -6.09 -26.36
C TYR A 155 -6.49 -4.89 -27.31
N SER A 156 -6.18 -3.69 -26.77
CA SER A 156 -6.01 -2.47 -27.58
C SER A 156 -4.80 -2.49 -28.50
N LYS A 157 -3.93 -3.52 -28.41
CA LYS A 157 -2.65 -3.66 -29.14
C LYS A 157 -1.65 -2.52 -28.88
N ALA A 158 -1.94 -1.61 -27.97
CA ALA A 158 -1.02 -0.52 -27.62
C ALA A 158 0.29 -1.06 -27.02
N SER A 159 0.24 -2.21 -26.35
CA SER A 159 1.42 -2.91 -25.83
C SER A 159 2.37 -3.35 -26.95
N HIS A 160 1.86 -3.83 -28.08
CA HIS A 160 2.69 -4.30 -29.20
C HIS A 160 3.47 -3.16 -29.87
N ALA A 161 2.85 -2.00 -30.02
CA ALA A 161 3.47 -0.88 -30.73
C ALA A 161 4.64 -0.22 -29.95
N ILE A 162 4.68 -0.36 -28.62
CA ILE A 162 5.56 0.43 -27.77
C ILE A 162 6.43 -0.44 -26.85
N MET A 163 5.95 -1.62 -26.44
CA MET A 163 6.53 -2.38 -25.35
C MET A 163 7.22 -3.69 -25.75
N VAL A 164 6.99 -4.22 -26.95
CA VAL A 164 7.57 -5.52 -27.36
C VAL A 164 9.09 -5.48 -27.30
N ASP A 165 9.70 -4.43 -27.85
CA ASP A 165 11.16 -4.30 -27.85
C ASP A 165 11.71 -4.08 -26.44
N TYR A 166 10.96 -3.39 -25.60
CA TYR A 166 11.33 -3.17 -24.19
C TYR A 166 11.35 -4.48 -23.40
N TYR A 167 10.31 -5.31 -23.52
CA TYR A 167 10.25 -6.59 -22.83
C TYR A 167 11.27 -7.61 -23.37
N ASN A 168 11.59 -7.57 -24.65
CA ASN A 168 12.61 -8.44 -25.24
C ASN A 168 14.05 -8.03 -24.82
N SER A 169 14.23 -6.88 -24.20
CA SER A 169 15.53 -6.39 -23.70
C SER A 169 15.88 -6.86 -22.28
N PHE A 170 14.97 -7.58 -21.60
CA PHE A 170 15.19 -8.20 -20.31
C PHE A 170 15.54 -9.67 -20.46
#